data_b1bc106e5f32dfb5358627c53ba7b26f
#
_entry.id   b1bc106e5f32dfb5358627c53ba7b26f
#
_cell.length_a   1.000
_cell.length_b   1.000
_cell.length_c   1.000
_cell.angle_alpha   90.00
_cell.angle_beta   90.00
_cell.angle_gamma   90.00
#
_symmetry.space_group_name_H-M   'P 1'
#
loop_
_entity.id
_entity.type
_entity.pdbx_description
1 polymer ?
#
loop_
_entity_poly.entity_id
_entity_poly.type
_entity_poly.pdbx_seq_one_letter_code
_entity_poly.pdbx_strand_id
1 'polypeptide(L)'
;MRPLRHPSPDEITLHGILHALADPTRLAIVAALKEQERCVPPDGGDGINCVETMERVKQSLPKSTCSQHFLILREAGLIRSERRGVELFSRLRCRELNERFPGLLQSILSAHAASAPVEAAPVKE
;
A
#
# COMPACT_ATOMS: atom_id res chain seq x y z
N MET A 1 9.09 -15.69 17.37
CA MET A 1 8.95 -14.64 16.35
C MET A 1 7.94 -13.60 16.79
N ARG A 2 8.28 -12.37 16.60
CA ARG A 2 7.44 -11.30 17.05
C ARG A 2 6.21 -11.12 16.15
N PRO A 3 5.02 -11.04 16.70
CA PRO A 3 3.85 -10.81 15.85
C PRO A 3 3.92 -9.43 15.21
N LEU A 4 3.37 -9.34 14.02
CA LEU A 4 3.29 -8.06 13.34
C LEU A 4 2.24 -7.20 14.02
N ARG A 5 2.57 -5.94 14.23
CA ARG A 5 1.68 -5.05 14.92
C ARG A 5 0.83 -4.26 13.94
N HIS A 6 -0.48 -4.28 14.21
CA HIS A 6 -1.43 -3.53 13.38
C HIS A 6 -2.28 -2.68 14.31
N PRO A 7 -2.47 -1.40 13.99
CA PRO A 7 -3.39 -0.59 14.79
C PRO A 7 -4.83 -1.04 14.58
N SER A 8 -5.64 -0.90 15.61
CA SER A 8 -7.06 -1.12 15.45
C SER A 8 -7.63 0.05 14.63
N PRO A 9 -8.84 -0.11 14.06
CA PRO A 9 -9.41 1.00 13.30
C PRO A 9 -9.48 2.31 14.07
N ASP A 10 -9.74 2.24 15.38
CA ASP A 10 -9.81 3.45 16.21
C ASP A 10 -8.48 4.17 16.31
N GLU A 11 -7.39 3.45 16.15
CA GLU A 11 -6.06 4.01 16.30
C GLU A 11 -5.53 4.63 15.02
N ILE A 12 -6.24 4.42 13.91
CA ILE A 12 -5.80 4.97 12.64
C ILE A 12 -6.17 6.44 12.58
N THR A 13 -5.20 7.29 12.25
CA THR A 13 -5.43 8.73 12.18
C THR A 13 -5.22 9.25 10.78
N LEU A 14 -5.91 10.34 10.47
CA LEU A 14 -5.74 10.99 9.18
C LEU A 14 -4.30 11.45 8.99
N HIS A 15 -3.71 12.05 10.03
CA HIS A 15 -2.33 12.49 9.95
C HIS A 15 -1.38 11.34 9.65
N GLY A 16 -1.59 10.20 10.28
CA GLY A 16 -0.75 9.05 10.03
C GLY A 16 -0.84 8.57 8.60
N ILE A 17 -2.05 8.55 8.06
CA ILE A 17 -2.25 8.16 6.68
C ILE A 17 -1.54 9.14 5.74
N LEU A 18 -1.74 10.43 5.96
CA LEU A 18 -1.13 11.44 5.09
C LEU A 18 0.39 11.40 5.17
N HIS A 19 0.91 11.20 6.38
CA HIS A 19 2.35 11.09 6.56
C HIS A 19 2.92 9.90 5.79
N ALA A 20 2.26 8.76 5.91
CA ALA A 20 2.76 7.56 5.24
C ALA A 20 2.69 7.71 3.73
N LEU A 21 1.66 8.35 3.21
CA LEU A 21 1.47 8.48 1.78
C LEU A 21 2.21 9.68 1.18
N ALA A 22 2.86 10.48 2.00
CA ALA A 22 3.62 11.62 1.49
C ALA A 22 4.86 11.20 0.73
N ASP A 23 5.33 9.98 0.94
CA ASP A 23 6.50 9.48 0.23
C ASP A 23 6.08 8.84 -1.09
N PRO A 24 6.71 9.22 -2.22
CA PRO A 24 6.30 8.68 -3.52
C PRO A 24 6.39 7.16 -3.62
N THR A 25 7.41 6.56 -3.01
CA THR A 25 7.53 5.11 -3.07
C THR A 25 6.42 4.43 -2.30
N ARG A 26 6.09 4.94 -1.11
CA ARG A 26 5.01 4.35 -0.33
C ARG A 26 3.67 4.52 -1.02
N LEU A 27 3.44 5.67 -1.64
CA LEU A 27 2.21 5.87 -2.40
C LEU A 27 2.12 4.89 -3.56
N ALA A 28 3.24 4.67 -4.25
CA ALA A 28 3.28 3.71 -5.35
C ALA A 28 3.01 2.29 -4.85
N ILE A 29 3.53 1.94 -3.68
CA ILE A 29 3.26 0.62 -3.10
C ILE A 29 1.77 0.44 -2.85
N VAL A 30 1.13 1.45 -2.26
CA VAL A 30 -0.30 1.38 -1.98
C VAL A 30 -1.09 1.26 -3.28
N ALA A 31 -0.69 2.00 -4.31
CA ALA A 31 -1.37 1.91 -5.59
C ALA A 31 -1.23 0.51 -6.20
N ALA A 32 -0.06 -0.09 -6.08
CA ALA A 32 0.16 -1.44 -6.58
C ALA A 32 -0.68 -2.46 -5.83
N LEU A 33 -0.80 -2.31 -4.52
CA LEU A 33 -1.63 -3.21 -3.73
C LEU A 33 -3.10 -3.06 -4.09
N LYS A 34 -3.54 -1.85 -4.37
CA LYS A 34 -4.92 -1.63 -4.78
C LYS A 34 -5.19 -2.27 -6.13
N GLU A 35 -4.24 -2.19 -7.02
CA GLU A 35 -4.39 -2.81 -8.33
C GLU A 35 -4.52 -4.32 -8.20
N GLN A 36 -3.73 -4.90 -7.29
CA GLN A 36 -3.80 -6.33 -7.04
C GLN A 36 -5.18 -6.74 -6.53
N GLU A 37 -5.78 -5.92 -5.69
CA GLU A 37 -7.08 -6.24 -5.13
C GLU A 37 -8.19 -6.27 -6.15
N ARG A 38 -8.01 -5.59 -7.26
CA ARG A 38 -9.01 -5.65 -8.33
C ARG A 38 -9.02 -7.00 -9.01
N CYS A 39 -7.96 -7.74 -8.85
CA CYS A 39 -7.81 -9.02 -9.54
C CYS A 39 -8.14 -10.22 -8.65
N VAL A 40 -8.49 -9.98 -7.40
CA VAL A 40 -8.82 -11.07 -6.48
C VAL A 40 -10.15 -10.78 -5.82
N PRO A 41 -10.81 -11.81 -5.32
CA PRO A 41 -12.10 -11.62 -4.64
C PRO A 41 -11.95 -10.68 -3.43
N PRO A 42 -12.97 -9.90 -3.16
CA PRO A 42 -12.89 -8.92 -2.08
C PRO A 42 -12.63 -9.55 -0.71
N ASP A 43 -13.03 -10.76 -0.52
CA ASP A 43 -12.89 -11.39 0.78
C ASP A 43 -11.78 -12.41 0.83
N GLY A 44 -11.04 -12.60 -0.24
CA GLY A 44 -10.13 -13.71 -0.27
C GLY A 44 -8.72 -13.40 -0.59
N GLY A 45 -8.36 -12.20 -0.60
CA GLY A 45 -7.02 -11.90 -1.01
C GLY A 45 -6.01 -12.17 0.08
N ASP A 46 -5.03 -12.98 -0.23
CA ASP A 46 -3.89 -13.16 0.67
C ASP A 46 -2.94 -11.99 0.58
N GLY A 47 -3.13 -11.11 -0.39
CA GLY A 47 -2.18 -10.06 -0.63
C GLY A 47 -1.06 -10.52 -1.55
N ILE A 48 -0.05 -9.70 -1.70
CA ILE A 48 1.13 -10.06 -2.46
C ILE A 48 2.35 -9.84 -1.60
N ASN A 49 3.42 -10.57 -1.88
CA ASN A 49 4.61 -10.46 -1.08
C ASN A 49 5.40 -9.21 -1.46
N CYS A 50 6.37 -8.87 -0.63
CA CYS A 50 7.12 -7.62 -0.82
C CYS A 50 7.88 -7.59 -2.12
N VAL A 51 8.47 -8.72 -2.50
CA VAL A 51 9.25 -8.79 -3.74
C VAL A 51 8.36 -8.49 -4.94
N GLU A 52 7.21 -9.14 -4.99
CA GLU A 52 6.28 -8.94 -6.10
C GLU A 52 5.75 -7.51 -6.12
N THR A 53 5.48 -6.97 -4.94
CA THR A 53 5.01 -5.58 -4.85
C THR A 53 6.05 -4.62 -5.43
N MET A 54 7.31 -4.81 -5.06
CA MET A 54 8.35 -3.93 -5.54
C MET A 54 8.60 -4.09 -7.04
N GLU A 55 8.37 -5.26 -7.58
CA GLU A 55 8.44 -5.46 -9.02
C GLU A 55 7.36 -4.66 -9.73
N ARG A 56 6.16 -4.61 -9.15
CA ARG A 56 5.07 -3.83 -9.74
C ARG A 56 5.33 -2.35 -9.65
N VAL A 57 6.01 -1.92 -8.59
CA VAL A 57 6.37 -0.52 -8.42
C VAL A 57 7.55 -0.16 -9.34
N LYS A 58 8.27 -1.15 -9.81
CA LYS A 58 9.40 -0.98 -10.72
C LYS A 58 10.53 -0.21 -10.06
N GLN A 59 10.78 -0.52 -8.81
CA GLN A 59 11.89 0.06 -8.08
C GLN A 59 12.72 -1.05 -7.46
N SER A 60 14.02 -0.81 -7.47
CA SER A 60 14.96 -1.73 -6.87
C SER A 60 15.58 -1.03 -5.69
N LEU A 61 15.19 -1.42 -4.50
CA LEU A 61 15.65 -0.79 -3.27
C LEU A 61 16.29 -1.83 -2.37
N PRO A 62 17.22 -1.40 -1.49
CA PRO A 62 17.74 -2.33 -0.50
C PRO A 62 16.61 -2.93 0.34
N LYS A 63 16.82 -4.15 0.77
CA LYS A 63 15.80 -4.86 1.52
C LYS A 63 15.39 -4.12 2.78
N SER A 64 16.37 -3.52 3.47
CA SER A 64 16.07 -2.77 4.68
C SER A 64 15.19 -1.56 4.39
N THR A 65 15.42 -0.89 3.28
CA THR A 65 14.60 0.25 2.89
C THR A 65 13.18 -0.18 2.57
N CYS A 66 13.03 -1.29 1.85
CA CYS A 66 11.70 -1.83 1.57
C CYS A 66 10.97 -2.17 2.86
N SER A 67 11.66 -2.84 3.78
CA SER A 67 11.05 -3.21 5.05
C SER A 67 10.57 -2.00 5.82
N GLN A 68 11.34 -0.91 5.77
CA GLN A 68 10.97 0.31 6.46
C GLN A 68 9.71 0.92 5.86
N HIS A 69 9.60 0.92 4.54
CA HIS A 69 8.40 1.43 3.90
C HIS A 69 7.16 0.62 4.30
N PHE A 70 7.28 -0.69 4.30
CA PHE A 70 6.15 -1.53 4.68
C PHE A 70 5.81 -1.35 6.16
N LEU A 71 6.81 -1.17 7.01
CA LEU A 71 6.57 -0.92 8.42
C LEU A 71 5.77 0.37 8.62
N ILE A 72 6.17 1.44 7.96
CA ILE A 72 5.47 2.72 8.08
C ILE A 72 4.03 2.59 7.60
N LEU A 73 3.81 1.92 6.48
CA LEU A 73 2.46 1.73 5.96
C LEU A 73 1.61 0.89 6.93
N ARG A 74 2.21 -0.13 7.52
CA ARG A 74 1.49 -0.99 8.46
C ARG A 74 1.12 -0.24 9.73
N GLU A 75 2.06 0.55 10.25
CA GLU A 75 1.80 1.31 11.47
C GLU A 75 0.78 2.42 11.26
N ALA A 76 0.68 2.92 10.04
CA ALA A 76 -0.32 3.93 9.72
C ALA A 76 -1.72 3.32 9.55
N GLY A 77 -1.81 2.00 9.49
CA GLY A 77 -3.10 1.35 9.32
C GLY A 77 -3.53 1.18 7.88
N LEU A 78 -2.61 1.41 6.94
CA LEU A 78 -2.96 1.32 5.53
C LEU A 78 -2.93 -0.12 5.02
N ILE A 79 -2.05 -0.94 5.56
CA ILE A 79 -1.92 -2.31 5.10
C ILE A 79 -1.96 -3.28 6.26
N ARG A 80 -2.37 -4.50 5.95
CA ARG A 80 -2.27 -5.62 6.88
C ARG A 80 -1.29 -6.60 6.28
N SER A 81 -0.37 -7.07 7.09
CA SER A 81 0.67 -7.97 6.63
C SER A 81 0.60 -9.28 7.39
N GLU A 82 1.00 -10.34 6.73
CA GLU A 82 0.98 -11.68 7.32
C GLU A 82 2.22 -12.42 6.86
N ARG A 83 2.87 -13.09 7.82
CA ARG A 83 4.04 -13.89 7.48
C ARG A 83 3.60 -15.27 7.06
N ARG A 84 4.20 -15.76 5.98
CA ARG A 84 4.01 -17.13 5.51
C ARG A 84 5.38 -17.67 5.20
N GLY A 85 5.93 -18.45 6.13
CA GLY A 85 7.30 -18.89 5.99
C GLY A 85 8.22 -17.71 6.11
N VAL A 86 9.05 -17.50 5.11
CA VAL A 86 9.98 -16.37 5.11
C VAL A 86 9.43 -15.16 4.38
N GLU A 87 8.24 -15.27 3.82
CA GLU A 87 7.68 -14.19 3.03
C GLU A 87 6.64 -13.41 3.81
N LEU A 88 6.55 -12.13 3.51
CA LEU A 88 5.57 -11.23 4.10
C LEU A 88 4.59 -10.83 3.03
N PHE A 89 3.32 -11.15 3.24
CA PHE A 89 2.25 -10.82 2.30
C PHE A 89 1.47 -9.66 2.85
N SER A 90 1.16 -8.68 2.01
CA SER A 90 0.48 -7.46 2.43
C SER A 90 -0.72 -7.17 1.54
N ARG A 91 -1.75 -6.59 2.15
CA ARG A 91 -2.93 -6.14 1.42
C ARG A 91 -3.44 -4.86 2.06
N LEU A 92 -4.19 -4.07 1.29
CA LEU A 92 -4.76 -2.85 1.81
C LEU A 92 -5.92 -3.14 2.75
N ARG A 93 -6.08 -2.29 3.74
CA ARG A 93 -7.20 -2.40 4.68
C ARG A 93 -8.34 -1.52 4.18
N CYS A 94 -8.79 -1.76 2.95
CA CYS A 94 -9.75 -0.88 2.28
C CYS A 94 -11.04 -0.71 3.03
N ARG A 95 -11.60 -1.80 3.56
CA ARG A 95 -12.87 -1.71 4.28
C ARG A 95 -12.76 -0.79 5.50
N GLU A 96 -11.74 -1.02 6.32
CA GLU A 96 -11.58 -0.26 7.55
C GLU A 96 -11.27 1.19 7.25
N LEU A 97 -10.43 1.43 6.24
CA LEU A 97 -10.10 2.79 5.86
C LEU A 97 -11.32 3.52 5.32
N ASN A 98 -12.14 2.83 4.56
CA ASN A 98 -13.32 3.46 4.00
C ASN A 98 -14.38 3.73 5.05
N GLU A 99 -14.45 2.90 6.09
CA GLU A 99 -15.37 3.15 7.19
C GLU A 99 -14.94 4.35 8.01
N ARG A 100 -13.64 4.49 8.23
CA ARG A 100 -13.14 5.61 9.03
C ARG A 100 -13.08 6.90 8.24
N PHE A 101 -12.66 6.83 7.00
CA PHE A 101 -12.44 8.01 6.16
C PHE A 101 -13.02 7.74 4.78
N PRO A 102 -14.35 7.85 4.63
CA PRO A 102 -14.98 7.48 3.36
C PRO A 102 -14.44 8.28 2.18
N GLY A 103 -14.02 7.56 1.15
CA GLY A 103 -13.56 8.18 -0.07
C GLY A 103 -12.13 8.71 -0.05
N LEU A 104 -11.49 8.74 1.11
CA LEU A 104 -10.16 9.34 1.21
C LEU A 104 -9.14 8.59 0.37
N LEU A 105 -9.00 7.29 0.58
CA LEU A 105 -8.00 6.52 -0.13
C LEU A 105 -8.27 6.50 -1.62
N GLN A 106 -9.53 6.35 -1.98
CA GLN A 106 -9.91 6.35 -3.38
C GLN A 106 -9.55 7.67 -4.06
N SER A 107 -9.79 8.79 -3.39
CA SER A 107 -9.46 10.09 -3.94
C SER A 107 -7.96 10.27 -4.10
N ILE A 108 -7.19 9.82 -3.11
CA ILE A 108 -5.74 9.92 -3.20
C ILE A 108 -5.21 9.09 -4.35
N LEU A 109 -5.70 7.86 -4.49
CA LEU A 109 -5.20 6.98 -5.55
C LEU A 109 -5.64 7.47 -6.92
N SER A 110 -6.83 8.04 -7.03
CA SER A 110 -7.28 8.63 -8.27
C SER A 110 -6.39 9.81 -8.66
N ALA A 111 -6.06 10.65 -7.69
CA ALA A 111 -5.18 11.78 -7.94
C ALA A 111 -3.78 11.31 -8.33
N HIS A 112 -3.32 10.24 -7.68
CA HIS A 112 -2.01 9.68 -7.99
C HIS A 112 -1.98 9.18 -9.45
N ALA A 113 -3.02 8.47 -9.86
CA ALA A 113 -3.09 7.95 -11.21
C ALA A 113 -3.14 9.10 -12.23
N ALA A 114 -3.87 10.15 -11.90
CA ALA A 114 -3.98 11.29 -12.81
C ALA A 114 -2.68 12.06 -12.92
N SER A 115 -1.84 12.01 -11.88
CA SER A 115 -0.58 12.75 -11.89
C SER A 115 0.61 11.88 -12.27
N ALA A 116 0.35 10.64 -12.67
CA ALA A 116 1.44 9.74 -13.03
C ALA A 116 2.23 10.33 -14.19
N PRO A 117 3.53 10.10 -14.21
CA PRO A 117 4.34 10.63 -15.28
C PRO A 117 3.86 10.15 -16.61
N VAL A 118 3.99 11.02 -17.56
CA VAL A 118 3.51 10.72 -18.85
C VAL A 118 4.44 9.85 -19.61
N GLU A 119 5.42 9.35 -19.00
CA GLU A 119 6.29 8.45 -19.68
C GLU A 119 5.51 7.30 -20.20
N ALA A 120 4.44 7.05 -19.55
CA ALA A 120 3.60 6.03 -20.01
C ALA A 120 2.87 6.48 -21.22
N ALA A 121 2.67 7.72 -21.39
CA ALA A 121 2.03 8.21 -22.52
C ALA A 121 3.08 8.85 -23.29
N PRO A 122 3.34 8.46 -24.38
CA PRO A 122 4.31 9.04 -25.16
C PRO A 122 3.94 10.40 -25.41
N VAL A 123 4.45 11.09 -25.26
CA VAL A 123 4.25 12.30 -25.41
C VAL A 123 3.91 12.73 -26.57
N LYS A 124 3.47 12.99 -26.85
CA LYS A 124 3.30 13.39 -27.69
C LYS A 124 3.74 14.28 -28.11
N GLU A 125 4.04 14.47 -28.33
CA GLU A 125 4.46 15.16 -28.71
C GLU A 125 4.40 15.32 -29.23
#